data_e821b14be4efa61ed96bad6dd45df9fe
#
_entry.id   e821b14be4efa61ed96bad6dd45df9fe
#
_cell.length_a   1.000
_cell.length_b   1.000
_cell.length_c   1.000
_cell.angle_alpha   90.00
_cell.angle_beta   90.00
_cell.angle_gamma   90.00
#
_symmetry.space_group_name_H-M   'P 1'
#
loop_
_entity.id
_entity.type
_entity.pdbx_description
1 polymer ?
#
loop_
_entity_poly.entity_id
_entity_poly.type
_entity_poly.pdbx_seq_one_letter_code
_entity_poly.pdbx_strand_id
1 'polypeptide(L)'
;VKTSLSILGLLLLLTGTATLPSTAAAQPPAQVQRDPSKLHLASGSALLIDLNTNQELYSSHPDRVVPIASVTKLMTAMVVLDAKQSMDEMLTMTTANNPEMKGVYSRVRLGSQLDRRETLLITLMSSENRAANTLANHYPGGYPAFIKAMNAKARSLGMAHTRYVEPTGLSTQNVSTARDLAKLLMASRKYPMLSELSTTREKTVAFRKPNYTLGFRNTDHLVNKSNWDIKLTKTGFTNEAGHCLVLLTRMDNRPVAMVILDAFGKYTHFADASRMRQWLETGAAKPAPAVAMQYKAERQNKGRLAAE
;
A
#
# COMPACT_ATOMS: atom_id res chain seq x y z
N VAL A 1 70.11 -26.32 -78.99
CA VAL A 1 68.83 -26.52 -79.58
C VAL A 1 67.98 -27.53 -78.72
N LYS A 2 67.15 -27.08 -77.86
CA LYS A 2 66.12 -27.93 -77.27
C LYS A 2 64.91 -27.05 -76.91
N THR A 3 63.90 -27.26 -77.62
CA THR A 3 62.53 -26.72 -77.43
C THR A 3 61.89 -27.31 -76.17
N SER A 4 61.40 -26.47 -75.34
CA SER A 4 60.61 -26.88 -74.18
C SER A 4 59.17 -26.34 -74.30
N LEU A 5 58.22 -27.27 -74.29
CA LEU A 5 56.81 -27.03 -74.44
C LEU A 5 56.21 -26.76 -73.02
N SER A 6 55.59 -25.60 -72.83
CA SER A 6 54.94 -25.23 -71.55
C SER A 6 53.45 -25.50 -71.71
N ILE A 7 52.91 -26.42 -70.83
CA ILE A 7 51.48 -26.73 -70.71
C ILE A 7 50.89 -25.75 -69.70
N LEU A 8 49.93 -24.95 -70.14
CA LEU A 8 49.16 -24.03 -69.29
C LEU A 8 47.94 -24.75 -68.67
N GLY A 9 48.04 -25.05 -67.39
CA GLY A 9 46.94 -25.67 -66.65
C GLY A 9 45.95 -24.61 -66.15
N LEU A 10 44.71 -24.68 -66.62
CA LEU A 10 43.63 -23.81 -66.22
C LEU A 10 43.00 -24.32 -64.87
N LEU A 11 43.24 -23.61 -63.77
CA LEU A 11 42.66 -23.93 -62.48
C LEU A 11 41.28 -23.23 -62.38
N LEU A 12 40.16 -23.98 -62.41
CA LEU A 12 38.81 -23.50 -62.10
C LEU A 12 38.66 -23.39 -60.57
N LEU A 13 38.63 -22.16 -60.05
CA LEU A 13 38.24 -21.84 -58.67
C LEU A 13 36.70 -21.85 -58.55
N LEU A 14 36.13 -22.91 -57.98
CA LEU A 14 34.73 -22.95 -57.53
C LEU A 14 34.59 -22.17 -56.24
N THR A 15 34.12 -20.92 -56.30
CA THR A 15 33.70 -20.16 -55.12
C THR A 15 32.33 -20.64 -54.63
N GLY A 16 32.33 -21.56 -53.66
CA GLY A 16 31.14 -21.93 -52.95
C GLY A 16 30.70 -20.81 -51.98
N THR A 17 29.64 -20.09 -52.28
CA THR A 17 29.04 -19.13 -51.35
C THR A 17 28.28 -19.91 -50.25
N ALA A 18 28.92 -20.08 -49.10
CA ALA A 18 28.26 -20.60 -47.91
C ALA A 18 27.28 -19.53 -47.38
N THR A 19 25.98 -19.74 -47.62
CA THR A 19 24.92 -18.94 -46.95
C THR A 19 24.83 -19.36 -45.49
N LEU A 20 25.35 -18.50 -44.60
CA LEU A 20 25.10 -18.66 -43.15
C LEU A 20 23.62 -18.49 -42.86
N PRO A 21 23.00 -19.37 -42.02
CA PRO A 21 21.63 -19.14 -41.61
C PRO A 21 21.53 -17.84 -40.81
N SER A 22 20.72 -16.91 -41.31
CA SER A 22 20.35 -15.69 -40.58
C SER A 22 19.65 -16.09 -39.29
N THR A 23 20.29 -15.95 -38.14
CA THR A 23 19.62 -16.01 -36.84
C THR A 23 18.63 -14.87 -36.77
N ALA A 24 17.35 -15.18 -36.94
CA ALA A 24 16.27 -14.22 -36.70
C ALA A 24 16.43 -13.73 -35.24
N ALA A 25 16.81 -12.48 -35.08
CA ALA A 25 16.83 -11.83 -33.76
C ALA A 25 15.41 -11.90 -33.22
N ALA A 26 15.23 -12.52 -32.05
CA ALA A 26 13.95 -12.58 -31.36
C ALA A 26 13.45 -11.14 -31.20
N GLN A 27 12.28 -10.84 -31.76
CA GLN A 27 11.64 -9.54 -31.59
C GLN A 27 11.46 -9.30 -30.07
N PRO A 28 11.82 -8.13 -29.55
CA PRO A 28 11.55 -7.81 -28.17
C PRO A 28 10.04 -7.99 -27.89
N PRO A 29 9.67 -8.54 -26.75
CA PRO A 29 8.26 -8.74 -26.42
C PRO A 29 7.50 -7.43 -26.59
N ALA A 30 6.36 -7.48 -27.27
CA ALA A 30 5.53 -6.32 -27.54
C ALA A 30 5.26 -5.58 -26.23
N GLN A 31 5.65 -4.31 -26.14
CA GLN A 31 5.40 -3.52 -24.96
C GLN A 31 3.89 -3.40 -24.78
N VAL A 32 3.38 -3.88 -23.64
CA VAL A 32 1.97 -3.73 -23.28
C VAL A 32 1.63 -2.24 -23.26
N GLN A 33 0.78 -1.79 -24.17
CA GLN A 33 0.30 -0.42 -24.20
C GLN A 33 -0.66 -0.18 -23.03
N ARG A 34 -0.26 0.62 -22.07
CA ARG A 34 -1.01 0.96 -20.86
C ARG A 34 -1.67 2.32 -21.06
N ASP A 35 -2.94 2.29 -21.47
CA ASP A 35 -3.76 3.49 -21.61
C ASP A 35 -4.55 3.71 -20.31
N PRO A 36 -4.23 4.74 -19.49
CA PRO A 36 -4.93 5.02 -18.24
C PRO A 36 -6.43 5.27 -18.41
N SER A 37 -6.86 5.76 -19.59
CA SER A 37 -8.28 6.02 -19.87
C SER A 37 -9.12 4.74 -19.91
N LYS A 38 -8.50 3.58 -20.10
CA LYS A 38 -9.17 2.26 -20.12
C LYS A 38 -9.31 1.62 -18.73
N LEU A 39 -8.75 2.23 -17.69
CA LEU A 39 -8.85 1.74 -16.32
C LEU A 39 -9.94 2.51 -15.55
N HIS A 40 -11.10 1.90 -15.38
CA HIS A 40 -12.20 2.46 -14.62
C HIS A 40 -12.30 1.80 -13.24
N LEU A 41 -11.96 2.57 -12.19
CA LEU A 41 -12.05 2.14 -10.80
C LEU A 41 -13.33 2.66 -10.15
N ALA A 42 -13.87 1.89 -9.23
CA ALA A 42 -15.04 2.27 -8.43
C ALA A 42 -14.68 3.14 -7.22
N SER A 43 -13.41 3.18 -6.84
CA SER A 43 -12.92 4.02 -5.74
C SER A 43 -12.96 5.51 -6.07
N GLY A 44 -13.22 6.35 -5.07
CA GLY A 44 -13.34 7.81 -5.23
C GLY A 44 -12.00 8.49 -5.53
N SER A 45 -10.89 7.93 -5.03
CA SER A 45 -9.52 8.38 -5.29
C SER A 45 -8.57 7.20 -5.40
N ALA A 46 -7.62 7.25 -6.32
CA ALA A 46 -6.63 6.19 -6.50
C ALA A 46 -5.33 6.73 -7.10
N LEU A 47 -4.21 6.07 -6.76
CA LEU A 47 -2.88 6.38 -7.27
C LEU A 47 -2.03 5.12 -7.34
N LEU A 48 -1.28 4.95 -8.44
CA LEU A 48 -0.30 3.89 -8.65
C LEU A 48 1.02 4.52 -9.12
N ILE A 49 2.09 4.29 -8.36
CA ILE A 49 3.44 4.83 -8.65
C ILE A 49 4.43 3.68 -8.82
N ASP A 50 5.27 3.74 -9.84
CA ASP A 50 6.46 2.92 -10.01
C ASP A 50 7.56 3.41 -9.05
N LEU A 51 8.01 2.55 -8.13
CA LEU A 51 9.00 2.92 -7.10
C LEU A 51 10.45 2.95 -7.61
N ASN A 52 10.73 2.44 -8.82
CA ASN A 52 12.05 2.54 -9.43
C ASN A 52 12.24 3.88 -10.13
N THR A 53 11.22 4.35 -10.85
CA THR A 53 11.26 5.55 -11.67
C THR A 53 10.58 6.75 -11.00
N ASN A 54 9.81 6.51 -9.95
CA ASN A 54 8.94 7.49 -9.31
C ASN A 54 7.83 8.04 -10.25
N GLN A 55 7.57 7.31 -11.35
CA GLN A 55 6.56 7.67 -12.33
C GLN A 55 5.15 7.32 -11.83
N GLU A 56 4.23 8.24 -11.98
CA GLU A 56 2.80 8.00 -11.83
C GLU A 56 2.30 7.17 -13.02
N LEU A 57 1.92 5.91 -12.75
CA LEU A 57 1.41 4.99 -13.76
C LEU A 57 -0.08 5.16 -13.99
N TYR A 58 -0.82 5.50 -12.93
CA TYR A 58 -2.25 5.76 -12.96
C TYR A 58 -2.63 6.68 -11.82
N SER A 59 -3.56 7.61 -12.07
CA SER A 59 -4.20 8.42 -11.04
C SER A 59 -5.67 8.71 -11.36
N SER A 60 -6.47 8.82 -10.29
CA SER A 60 -7.85 9.29 -10.33
C SER A 60 -8.11 10.11 -9.09
N HIS A 61 -8.34 11.41 -9.24
CA HIS A 61 -8.53 12.37 -8.14
C HIS A 61 -7.47 12.24 -7.00
N PRO A 62 -6.15 12.18 -7.33
CA PRO A 62 -5.09 11.84 -6.38
C PRO A 62 -4.89 12.90 -5.29
N ASP A 63 -5.35 14.11 -5.51
CA ASP A 63 -5.19 15.27 -4.62
C ASP A 63 -6.48 15.59 -3.82
N ARG A 64 -7.54 14.79 -3.98
CA ARG A 64 -8.77 14.93 -3.20
C ARG A 64 -8.51 14.59 -1.73
N VAL A 65 -8.78 15.56 -0.84
CA VAL A 65 -8.68 15.37 0.62
C VAL A 65 -9.89 14.59 1.11
N VAL A 66 -9.66 13.47 1.77
CA VAL A 66 -10.71 12.59 2.30
C VAL A 66 -10.31 12.04 3.67
N PRO A 67 -11.28 11.63 4.52
CA PRO A 67 -10.99 10.82 5.69
C PRO A 67 -10.33 9.50 5.26
N ILE A 68 -9.34 9.04 6.04
CA ILE A 68 -8.51 7.88 5.66
C ILE A 68 -8.68 6.67 6.59
N ALA A 69 -9.56 6.79 7.55
CA ALA A 69 -9.82 5.72 8.53
C ALA A 69 -8.51 5.12 9.08
N SER A 70 -8.47 3.82 9.30
CA SER A 70 -7.34 3.11 9.90
C SER A 70 -6.05 3.08 9.06
N VAL A 71 -6.00 3.68 7.86
CA VAL A 71 -4.72 3.97 7.18
C VAL A 71 -3.84 4.86 8.05
N THR A 72 -4.42 5.70 8.90
CA THR A 72 -3.79 6.48 9.98
C THR A 72 -2.76 5.66 10.77
N LYS A 73 -3.03 4.38 11.05
CA LYS A 73 -2.18 3.52 11.87
C LYS A 73 -0.79 3.25 11.26
N LEU A 74 -0.63 3.48 9.97
CA LEU A 74 0.69 3.42 9.34
C LEU A 74 1.58 4.58 9.82
N MET A 75 1.04 5.80 9.90
CA MET A 75 1.74 6.95 10.51
C MET A 75 1.97 6.72 12.01
N THR A 76 0.97 6.20 12.72
CA THR A 76 1.10 5.83 14.15
C THR A 76 2.28 4.92 14.38
N ALA A 77 2.39 3.83 13.61
CA ALA A 77 3.49 2.88 13.74
C ALA A 77 4.84 3.50 13.37
N MET A 78 4.90 4.35 12.35
CA MET A 78 6.13 5.04 11.95
C MET A 78 6.64 5.96 13.07
N VAL A 79 5.76 6.73 13.70
CA VAL A 79 6.11 7.63 14.83
C VAL A 79 6.57 6.83 16.06
N VAL A 80 5.95 5.69 16.35
CA VAL A 80 6.41 4.79 17.43
C VAL A 80 7.81 4.28 17.17
N LEU A 81 8.13 3.88 15.93
CA LEU A 81 9.46 3.40 15.57
C LEU A 81 10.51 4.51 15.60
N ASP A 82 10.16 5.73 15.21
CA ASP A 82 11.05 6.90 15.29
C ASP A 82 11.46 7.24 16.73
N ALA A 83 10.60 6.96 17.71
CA ALA A 83 10.88 7.19 19.12
C ALA A 83 11.95 6.26 19.72
N LYS A 84 12.29 5.16 19.01
CA LYS A 84 13.33 4.18 19.39
C LYS A 84 13.19 3.65 20.82
N GLN A 85 11.97 3.58 21.35
CA GLN A 85 11.68 2.98 22.64
C GLN A 85 11.85 1.45 22.57
N SER A 86 12.13 0.80 23.72
CA SER A 86 12.24 -0.67 23.77
C SER A 86 10.99 -1.35 23.24
N MET A 87 11.16 -2.31 22.35
CA MET A 87 10.07 -3.12 21.81
C MET A 87 9.54 -4.15 22.81
N ASP A 88 10.33 -4.51 23.82
CA ASP A 88 9.98 -5.46 24.87
C ASP A 88 9.30 -4.79 26.08
N GLU A 89 9.16 -3.45 26.06
CA GLU A 89 8.45 -2.71 27.12
C GLU A 89 6.97 -3.12 27.16
N MET A 90 6.53 -3.53 28.36
CA MET A 90 5.13 -3.90 28.60
C MET A 90 4.24 -2.66 28.71
N LEU A 91 3.28 -2.54 27.79
CA LEU A 91 2.33 -1.43 27.72
C LEU A 91 0.99 -1.85 28.32
N THR A 92 0.40 -0.97 29.12
CA THR A 92 -0.94 -1.19 29.70
C THR A 92 -2.02 -0.67 28.75
N MET A 93 -2.93 -1.54 28.31
CA MET A 93 -3.97 -1.23 27.34
C MET A 93 -4.95 -0.19 27.89
N THR A 94 -5.11 0.91 27.14
CA THR A 94 -5.92 2.07 27.55
C THR A 94 -6.69 2.70 26.38
N THR A 95 -7.81 3.35 26.71
CA THR A 95 -8.57 4.24 25.80
C THR A 95 -8.45 5.71 26.21
N ALA A 96 -7.58 6.01 27.17
CA ALA A 96 -7.39 7.36 27.68
C ALA A 96 -7.05 8.37 26.55
N ASN A 97 -7.41 9.62 26.77
CA ASN A 97 -7.07 10.78 25.94
C ASN A 97 -7.63 10.74 24.50
N ASN A 98 -8.45 9.76 24.13
CA ASN A 98 -9.07 9.67 22.80
C ASN A 98 -10.60 9.52 22.93
N PRO A 99 -11.36 10.62 22.76
CA PRO A 99 -12.84 10.59 22.82
C PRO A 99 -13.48 9.66 21.79
N GLU A 100 -12.83 9.48 20.62
CA GLU A 100 -13.30 8.62 19.53
C GLU A 100 -13.33 7.13 19.94
N MET A 101 -12.62 6.76 21.01
CA MET A 101 -12.63 5.40 21.53
C MET A 101 -13.89 5.07 22.38
N LYS A 102 -14.74 6.07 22.67
CA LYS A 102 -15.96 5.85 23.45
C LYS A 102 -16.94 4.95 22.69
N GLY A 103 -17.33 3.83 23.31
CA GLY A 103 -18.25 2.87 22.70
C GLY A 103 -17.65 1.95 21.62
N VAL A 104 -16.37 2.09 21.30
CA VAL A 104 -15.69 1.24 20.32
C VAL A 104 -15.44 -0.14 20.91
N TYR A 105 -16.00 -1.15 20.27
CA TYR A 105 -15.81 -2.55 20.67
C TYR A 105 -14.37 -3.00 20.40
N SER A 106 -13.81 -3.71 21.36
CA SER A 106 -12.54 -4.44 21.23
C SER A 106 -12.55 -5.68 22.13
N ARG A 107 -11.96 -6.77 21.64
CA ARG A 107 -11.72 -7.99 22.43
C ARG A 107 -10.56 -7.86 23.41
N VAL A 108 -9.65 -6.89 23.17
CA VAL A 108 -8.55 -6.59 24.06
C VAL A 108 -9.06 -5.95 25.34
N ARG A 109 -8.74 -6.50 26.51
CA ARG A 109 -9.23 -5.99 27.79
C ARG A 109 -8.47 -4.74 28.22
N LEU A 110 -9.17 -3.74 28.73
CA LEU A 110 -8.55 -2.57 29.36
C LEU A 110 -7.72 -3.01 30.58
N GLY A 111 -6.58 -2.36 30.80
CA GLY A 111 -5.66 -2.68 31.88
C GLY A 111 -4.81 -3.93 31.66
N SER A 112 -5.10 -4.77 30.63
CA SER A 112 -4.20 -5.85 30.29
C SER A 112 -2.89 -5.34 29.70
N GLN A 113 -1.85 -6.17 29.75
CA GLN A 113 -0.50 -5.79 29.31
C GLN A 113 -0.05 -6.60 28.12
N LEU A 114 0.64 -5.93 27.20
CA LEU A 114 1.27 -6.51 26.01
C LEU A 114 2.56 -5.73 25.73
N ASP A 115 3.61 -6.39 25.21
CA ASP A 115 4.81 -5.68 24.81
C ASP A 115 4.56 -4.75 23.61
N ARG A 116 5.45 -3.77 23.44
CA ARG A 116 5.31 -2.74 22.37
C ARG A 116 5.32 -3.36 20.98
N ARG A 117 6.14 -4.38 20.73
CA ARG A 117 6.23 -5.03 19.43
C ARG A 117 4.93 -5.74 19.05
N GLU A 118 4.36 -6.53 19.96
CA GLU A 118 3.08 -7.20 19.73
C GLU A 118 1.92 -6.19 19.68
N THR A 119 2.00 -5.09 20.43
CA THR A 119 1.03 -3.98 20.34
C THR A 119 1.08 -3.32 18.96
N LEU A 120 2.28 -3.08 18.38
CA LEU A 120 2.44 -2.62 17.00
C LEU A 120 1.91 -3.66 15.99
N LEU A 121 2.18 -4.94 16.23
CA LEU A 121 1.72 -6.03 15.37
C LEU A 121 0.20 -6.01 15.22
N ILE A 122 -0.55 -6.04 16.32
CA ILE A 122 -2.02 -6.06 16.26
C ILE A 122 -2.60 -4.72 15.77
N THR A 123 -1.89 -3.61 15.95
CA THR A 123 -2.24 -2.30 15.38
C THR A 123 -2.18 -2.33 13.85
N LEU A 124 -1.14 -2.91 13.27
CA LEU A 124 -0.96 -2.95 11.81
C LEU A 124 -1.74 -4.08 11.16
N MET A 125 -1.55 -5.32 11.62
CA MET A 125 -2.13 -6.53 11.04
C MET A 125 -3.66 -6.55 11.16
N SER A 126 -4.18 -6.35 12.37
CA SER A 126 -5.61 -6.49 12.67
C SER A 126 -6.31 -5.15 12.85
N SER A 127 -5.59 -4.04 12.66
CA SER A 127 -6.17 -2.71 12.80
C SER A 127 -6.75 -2.40 14.19
N GLU A 128 -6.18 -2.99 15.26
CA GLU A 128 -6.70 -2.88 16.63
C GLU A 128 -6.61 -1.44 17.15
N ASN A 129 -7.77 -0.84 17.43
CA ASN A 129 -7.86 0.58 17.84
C ASN A 129 -7.29 0.82 19.24
N ARG A 130 -7.56 -0.09 20.18
CA ARG A 130 -7.08 0.04 21.57
C ARG A 130 -5.55 -0.06 21.62
N ALA A 131 -4.96 -0.90 20.78
CA ALA A 131 -3.53 -1.02 20.65
C ALA A 131 -2.89 0.27 20.09
N ALA A 132 -3.45 0.84 19.02
CA ALA A 132 -2.99 2.11 18.46
C ALA A 132 -3.07 3.26 19.48
N ASN A 133 -4.17 3.34 20.22
CA ASN A 133 -4.34 4.33 21.27
C ASN A 133 -3.34 4.13 22.42
N THR A 134 -3.09 2.89 22.81
CA THR A 134 -2.11 2.55 23.85
C THR A 134 -0.71 3.00 23.46
N LEU A 135 -0.29 2.75 22.23
CA LEU A 135 1.02 3.21 21.72
C LEU A 135 1.19 4.73 21.85
N ALA A 136 0.14 5.49 21.51
CA ALA A 136 0.18 6.95 21.61
C ALA A 136 0.27 7.45 23.06
N ASN A 137 -0.42 6.77 24.01
CA ASN A 137 -0.36 7.12 25.42
C ASN A 137 1.00 6.79 26.08
N HIS A 138 1.74 5.79 25.55
CA HIS A 138 3.06 5.40 26.04
C HIS A 138 4.22 6.04 25.24
N TYR A 139 3.92 7.04 24.44
CA TYR A 139 4.93 7.82 23.73
C TYR A 139 5.65 8.81 24.67
N PRO A 140 6.93 9.15 24.46
CA PRO A 140 7.63 10.16 25.24
C PRO A 140 6.90 11.52 25.20
N GLY A 141 6.47 12.01 26.35
CA GLY A 141 5.64 13.20 26.46
C GLY A 141 4.14 12.96 26.32
N GLY A 142 3.72 11.69 26.19
CA GLY A 142 2.32 11.25 26.21
C GLY A 142 1.53 11.54 24.92
N TYR A 143 0.23 11.37 25.01
CA TYR A 143 -0.69 11.46 23.88
C TYR A 143 -0.62 12.77 23.08
N PRO A 144 -0.60 13.99 23.71
CA PRO A 144 -0.51 15.23 22.93
C PRO A 144 0.81 15.35 22.15
N ALA A 145 1.93 14.90 22.75
CA ALA A 145 3.22 14.88 22.07
C ALA A 145 3.22 13.92 20.89
N PHE A 146 2.52 12.78 21.00
CA PHE A 146 2.36 11.83 19.92
C PHE A 146 1.63 12.43 18.71
N ILE A 147 0.48 13.09 18.93
CA ILE A 147 -0.28 13.72 17.84
C ILE A 147 0.54 14.85 17.18
N LYS A 148 1.27 15.62 17.97
CA LYS A 148 2.22 16.62 17.44
C LYS A 148 3.29 15.97 16.57
N ALA A 149 3.83 14.82 16.99
CA ALA A 149 4.84 14.06 16.25
C ALA A 149 4.27 13.49 14.93
N MET A 150 3.04 12.96 14.90
CA MET A 150 2.38 12.50 13.68
C MET A 150 2.30 13.63 12.63
N ASN A 151 1.85 14.81 13.03
CA ASN A 151 1.74 15.96 12.12
C ASN A 151 3.12 16.54 11.75
N ALA A 152 4.09 16.52 12.64
CA ALA A 152 5.46 16.91 12.32
C ALA A 152 6.08 15.95 11.28
N LYS A 153 5.87 14.65 11.44
CA LYS A 153 6.30 13.64 10.47
C LYS A 153 5.63 13.84 9.11
N ALA A 154 4.32 14.06 9.08
CA ALA A 154 3.60 14.35 7.83
C ALA A 154 4.22 15.56 7.09
N ARG A 155 4.47 16.66 7.79
CA ARG A 155 5.14 17.83 7.20
C ARG A 155 6.54 17.51 6.69
N SER A 156 7.35 16.76 7.45
CA SER A 156 8.70 16.37 7.03
C SER A 156 8.74 15.48 5.78
N LEU A 157 7.65 14.76 5.51
CA LEU A 157 7.46 13.97 4.31
C LEU A 157 6.83 14.74 3.14
N GLY A 158 6.55 16.04 3.33
CA GLY A 158 5.89 16.87 2.32
C GLY A 158 4.42 16.51 2.10
N MET A 159 3.73 15.94 3.11
CA MET A 159 2.32 15.57 3.08
C MET A 159 1.46 16.81 3.41
N ALA A 160 1.40 17.76 2.48
CA ALA A 160 0.82 19.09 2.72
C ALA A 160 -0.69 19.09 2.98
N HIS A 161 -1.40 18.07 2.51
CA HIS A 161 -2.85 17.93 2.64
C HIS A 161 -3.26 16.85 3.66
N THR A 162 -2.35 16.56 4.62
CA THR A 162 -2.54 15.51 5.62
C THR A 162 -2.60 16.11 7.02
N ARG A 163 -3.62 15.70 7.77
CA ARG A 163 -3.81 16.08 9.18
C ARG A 163 -4.20 14.86 10.01
N TYR A 164 -3.61 14.77 11.19
CA TYR A 164 -3.93 13.78 12.21
C TYR A 164 -4.40 14.46 13.50
N VAL A 165 -5.52 14.01 14.05
CA VAL A 165 -6.04 14.48 15.34
C VAL A 165 -6.03 13.38 16.41
N GLU A 166 -5.92 12.10 15.98
CA GLU A 166 -5.86 10.95 16.87
C GLU A 166 -5.15 9.76 16.18
N PRO A 167 -4.69 8.70 16.91
CA PRO A 167 -3.79 7.68 16.38
C PRO A 167 -4.48 6.52 15.67
N THR A 168 -5.82 6.42 15.69
CA THR A 168 -6.55 5.21 15.25
C THR A 168 -7.17 5.32 13.87
N GLY A 169 -7.56 6.53 13.46
CA GLY A 169 -8.34 6.80 12.24
C GLY A 169 -9.85 6.65 12.44
N LEU A 170 -10.33 6.71 13.68
CA LEU A 170 -11.77 6.75 13.98
C LEU A 170 -12.35 8.13 13.69
N SER A 171 -11.58 9.19 13.93
CA SER A 171 -12.00 10.55 13.63
C SER A 171 -12.03 10.82 12.14
N THR A 172 -13.11 11.42 11.67
CA THR A 172 -13.24 11.92 10.29
C THR A 172 -12.31 13.09 9.98
N GLN A 173 -11.70 13.69 11.02
CA GLN A 173 -10.71 14.75 10.89
C GLN A 173 -9.29 14.24 10.59
N ASN A 174 -9.05 12.93 10.65
CA ASN A 174 -7.85 12.30 10.11
C ASN A 174 -8.00 12.22 8.59
N VAL A 175 -7.42 13.18 7.89
CA VAL A 175 -7.59 13.36 6.45
C VAL A 175 -6.25 13.30 5.72
N SER A 176 -6.29 12.88 4.47
CA SER A 176 -5.13 12.88 3.57
C SER A 176 -5.59 12.83 2.11
N THR A 177 -4.63 12.81 1.19
CA THR A 177 -4.82 12.57 -0.23
C THR A 177 -4.10 11.28 -0.65
N ALA A 178 -4.48 10.71 -1.79
CA ALA A 178 -3.76 9.55 -2.32
C ALA A 178 -2.28 9.88 -2.61
N ARG A 179 -1.99 11.09 -3.05
CA ARG A 179 -0.63 11.57 -3.30
C ARG A 179 0.20 11.67 -2.02
N ASP A 180 -0.35 12.19 -0.94
CA ASP A 180 0.36 12.27 0.34
C ASP A 180 0.57 10.88 0.95
N LEU A 181 -0.42 9.99 0.87
CA LEU A 181 -0.26 8.60 1.34
C LEU A 181 0.78 7.81 0.51
N ALA A 182 0.96 8.12 -0.77
CA ALA A 182 2.04 7.55 -1.55
C ALA A 182 3.42 7.99 -1.02
N LYS A 183 3.58 9.25 -0.59
CA LYS A 183 4.80 9.72 0.09
C LYS A 183 5.05 8.96 1.40
N LEU A 184 3.99 8.71 2.19
CA LEU A 184 4.07 7.90 3.40
C LEU A 184 4.51 6.46 3.09
N LEU A 185 3.94 5.83 2.07
CA LEU A 185 4.34 4.50 1.60
C LEU A 185 5.81 4.46 1.16
N MET A 186 6.27 5.45 0.40
CA MET A 186 7.68 5.54 -0.01
C MET A 186 8.61 5.67 1.19
N ALA A 187 8.25 6.50 2.18
CA ALA A 187 9.02 6.67 3.40
C ALA A 187 9.05 5.39 4.26
N SER A 188 7.95 4.62 4.27
CA SER A 188 7.84 3.38 5.04
C SER A 188 8.83 2.28 4.63
N ARG A 189 9.38 2.36 3.42
CA ARG A 189 10.44 1.43 2.93
C ARG A 189 11.69 1.42 3.80
N LYS A 190 11.92 2.49 4.57
CA LYS A 190 13.06 2.62 5.50
C LYS A 190 12.81 1.88 6.84
N TYR A 191 11.63 1.29 7.02
CA TYR A 191 11.22 0.64 8.27
C TYR A 191 10.89 -0.84 8.02
N PRO A 192 11.88 -1.76 8.08
CA PRO A 192 11.64 -3.20 7.82
C PRO A 192 10.56 -3.80 8.72
N MET A 193 10.45 -3.34 9.98
CA MET A 193 9.43 -3.80 10.92
C MET A 193 8.00 -3.47 10.44
N LEU A 194 7.78 -2.34 9.76
CA LEU A 194 6.46 -2.03 9.17
C LEU A 194 6.06 -3.06 8.12
N SER A 195 7.02 -3.46 7.28
CA SER A 195 6.80 -4.52 6.29
C SER A 195 6.43 -5.83 6.96
N GLU A 196 7.24 -6.28 7.90
CA GLU A 196 7.04 -7.54 8.65
C GLU A 196 5.68 -7.57 9.34
N LEU A 197 5.38 -6.56 10.17
CA LEU A 197 4.19 -6.57 11.02
C LEU A 197 2.90 -6.38 10.21
N SER A 198 2.91 -5.54 9.17
CA SER A 198 1.71 -5.29 8.36
C SER A 198 1.35 -6.44 7.44
N THR A 199 2.30 -7.31 7.08
CA THR A 199 2.07 -8.46 6.19
C THR A 199 1.90 -9.78 6.94
N THR A 200 2.05 -9.79 8.26
CA THR A 200 1.76 -10.96 9.08
C THR A 200 0.31 -11.40 8.85
N ARG A 201 0.10 -12.68 8.50
CA ARG A 201 -1.22 -13.22 8.13
C ARG A 201 -2.15 -13.37 9.32
N GLU A 202 -1.64 -14.04 10.36
CA GLU A 202 -2.34 -14.26 11.61
C GLU A 202 -1.35 -14.48 12.76
N LYS A 203 -1.78 -14.22 13.99
CA LYS A 203 -1.00 -14.44 15.20
C LYS A 203 -1.92 -14.62 16.40
N THR A 204 -1.62 -15.61 17.24
CA THR A 204 -2.16 -15.68 18.59
C THR A 204 -1.25 -14.91 19.53
N VAL A 205 -1.79 -13.97 20.26
CA VAL A 205 -1.08 -13.06 21.15
C VAL A 205 -1.46 -13.34 22.60
N ALA A 206 -0.48 -13.38 23.50
CA ALA A 206 -0.63 -13.66 24.91
C ALA A 206 -0.56 -12.37 25.74
N PHE A 207 -1.66 -11.99 26.34
CA PHE A 207 -1.76 -10.84 27.24
C PHE A 207 -1.47 -11.23 28.68
N ARG A 208 -1.04 -10.26 29.49
CA ARG A 208 -0.80 -10.38 30.92
C ARG A 208 -1.74 -9.44 31.69
N LYS A 209 -2.01 -9.72 32.96
CA LYS A 209 -2.79 -8.92 33.90
C LYS A 209 -4.19 -8.51 33.38
N PRO A 210 -5.12 -9.46 33.20
CA PRO A 210 -5.02 -10.89 33.45
C PRO A 210 -4.36 -11.65 32.29
N ASN A 211 -3.94 -12.92 32.56
CA ASN A 211 -3.42 -13.79 31.52
C ASN A 211 -4.57 -14.31 30.64
N TYR A 212 -4.48 -14.09 29.33
CA TYR A 212 -5.38 -14.64 28.32
C TYR A 212 -4.74 -14.56 26.95
N THR A 213 -5.28 -15.27 25.97
CA THR A 213 -4.81 -15.24 24.58
C THR A 213 -5.92 -14.81 23.64
N LEU A 214 -5.55 -14.14 22.54
CA LEU A 214 -6.45 -13.79 21.44
C LEU A 214 -5.77 -14.10 20.10
N GLY A 215 -6.52 -14.74 19.20
CA GLY A 215 -6.14 -14.88 17.80
C GLY A 215 -6.50 -13.62 17.02
N PHE A 216 -5.55 -13.12 16.24
CA PHE A 216 -5.71 -11.99 15.33
C PHE A 216 -5.41 -12.41 13.90
N ARG A 217 -6.06 -11.78 12.92
CA ARG A 217 -5.87 -12.01 11.49
C ARG A 217 -5.68 -10.69 10.76
N ASN A 218 -4.96 -10.75 9.66
CA ASN A 218 -4.76 -9.58 8.81
C ASN A 218 -6.09 -9.13 8.19
N THR A 219 -6.30 -7.82 8.19
CA THR A 219 -7.48 -7.20 7.56
C THR A 219 -7.36 -7.13 6.04
N ASP A 220 -6.15 -7.20 5.49
CA ASP A 220 -5.92 -7.32 4.06
C ASP A 220 -5.90 -8.79 3.62
N HIS A 221 -6.96 -9.21 2.93
CA HIS A 221 -7.08 -10.58 2.42
C HIS A 221 -6.08 -10.90 1.30
N LEU A 222 -5.47 -9.90 0.67
CA LEU A 222 -4.50 -10.10 -0.41
C LEU A 222 -3.21 -10.74 0.10
N VAL A 223 -2.84 -10.56 1.38
CA VAL A 223 -1.64 -11.19 1.97
C VAL A 223 -1.71 -12.72 1.97
N ASN A 224 -2.92 -13.29 1.86
CA ASN A 224 -3.14 -14.74 1.82
C ASN A 224 -3.14 -15.31 0.39
N LYS A 225 -3.09 -14.44 -0.64
CA LYS A 225 -3.12 -14.87 -2.03
C LYS A 225 -1.72 -15.07 -2.58
N SER A 226 -1.42 -16.26 -3.10
CA SER A 226 -0.10 -16.62 -3.63
C SER A 226 0.36 -15.77 -4.82
N ASN A 227 -0.58 -15.19 -5.54
CA ASN A 227 -0.28 -14.32 -6.68
C ASN A 227 -0.02 -12.85 -6.30
N TRP A 228 0.03 -12.49 -5.00
CA TRP A 228 0.35 -11.16 -4.52
C TRP A 228 1.66 -11.17 -3.72
N ASP A 229 2.61 -10.32 -4.11
CA ASP A 229 3.89 -10.11 -3.39
C ASP A 229 3.79 -8.80 -2.58
N ILE A 230 2.97 -8.84 -1.52
CA ILE A 230 2.73 -7.67 -0.65
C ILE A 230 3.94 -7.44 0.26
N LYS A 231 4.51 -6.26 0.22
CA LYS A 231 5.65 -5.84 1.04
C LYS A 231 5.24 -4.95 2.23
N LEU A 232 4.09 -4.31 2.15
CA LEU A 232 3.48 -3.54 3.21
C LEU A 232 2.01 -3.34 2.86
N THR A 233 1.13 -3.34 3.85
CA THR A 233 -0.29 -3.04 3.63
C THR A 233 -0.94 -2.40 4.84
N LYS A 234 -1.97 -1.61 4.59
CA LYS A 234 -2.93 -1.17 5.60
C LYS A 234 -4.30 -0.92 4.96
N THR A 235 -5.33 -1.51 5.56
CA THR A 235 -6.74 -1.24 5.23
C THR A 235 -7.34 -0.21 6.17
N GLY A 236 -8.41 0.45 5.75
CA GLY A 236 -9.22 1.33 6.58
C GLY A 236 -10.68 1.26 6.20
N PHE A 237 -11.57 1.50 7.15
CA PHE A 237 -12.99 1.67 6.93
C PHE A 237 -13.64 2.48 8.03
N THR A 238 -14.39 3.49 7.67
CA THR A 238 -15.52 4.10 8.39
C THR A 238 -16.59 4.42 7.36
N ASN A 239 -17.81 4.74 7.80
CA ASN A 239 -18.89 5.10 6.88
C ASN A 239 -18.54 6.35 6.05
N GLU A 240 -17.82 7.29 6.66
CA GLU A 240 -17.43 8.56 6.05
C GLU A 240 -16.23 8.39 5.11
N ALA A 241 -15.26 7.56 5.47
CA ALA A 241 -14.07 7.32 4.65
C ALA A 241 -14.31 6.36 3.48
N GLY A 242 -15.36 5.53 3.57
CA GLY A 242 -15.47 4.35 2.71
C GLY A 242 -14.33 3.35 2.98
N HIS A 243 -14.20 2.34 2.14
CA HIS A 243 -13.08 1.40 2.25
C HIS A 243 -11.81 1.99 1.64
N CYS A 244 -10.71 1.88 2.39
CA CYS A 244 -9.38 2.37 2.00
C CYS A 244 -8.38 1.21 2.00
N LEU A 245 -7.42 1.26 1.09
CA LEU A 245 -6.30 0.33 0.99
C LEU A 245 -5.05 1.07 0.54
N VAL A 246 -3.96 0.89 1.25
CA VAL A 246 -2.63 1.31 0.81
C VAL A 246 -1.69 0.11 0.87
N LEU A 247 -0.84 -0.04 -0.13
CA LEU A 247 0.11 -1.15 -0.16
C LEU A 247 1.37 -0.85 -0.98
N LEU A 248 2.46 -1.52 -0.60
CA LEU A 248 3.65 -1.72 -1.41
C LEU A 248 3.64 -3.16 -1.91
N THR A 249 3.83 -3.36 -3.19
CA THR A 249 3.81 -4.70 -3.80
C THR A 249 4.68 -4.74 -5.05
N ARG A 250 4.82 -5.94 -5.66
CA ARG A 250 5.38 -6.09 -7.00
C ARG A 250 4.28 -6.49 -7.98
N MET A 251 4.27 -5.82 -9.12
CA MET A 251 3.36 -6.11 -10.25
C MET A 251 4.16 -6.00 -11.53
N ASP A 252 4.03 -6.97 -12.43
CA ASP A 252 4.79 -7.00 -13.69
C ASP A 252 6.30 -6.77 -13.44
N ASN A 253 6.86 -7.45 -12.44
CA ASN A 253 8.23 -7.32 -11.94
C ASN A 253 8.65 -5.92 -11.46
N ARG A 254 7.72 -4.99 -11.31
CA ARG A 254 7.95 -3.61 -10.82
C ARG A 254 7.53 -3.49 -9.37
N PRO A 255 8.34 -2.89 -8.51
CA PRO A 255 7.90 -2.46 -7.20
C PRO A 255 7.00 -1.23 -7.36
N VAL A 256 5.80 -1.29 -6.79
CA VAL A 256 4.81 -0.21 -6.89
C VAL A 256 4.26 0.19 -5.53
N ALA A 257 3.91 1.47 -5.41
CA ALA A 257 3.05 1.99 -4.34
C ALA A 257 1.64 2.17 -4.90
N MET A 258 0.65 1.61 -4.20
CA MET A 258 -0.75 1.70 -4.57
C MET A 258 -1.55 2.31 -3.43
N VAL A 259 -2.38 3.29 -3.76
CA VAL A 259 -3.33 3.93 -2.84
C VAL A 259 -4.71 3.88 -3.46
N ILE A 260 -5.69 3.41 -2.68
CA ILE A 260 -7.11 3.34 -3.04
C ILE A 260 -7.91 3.89 -1.86
N LEU A 261 -8.72 4.93 -2.09
CA LEU A 261 -9.51 5.60 -1.07
C LEU A 261 -10.97 5.73 -1.48
N ASP A 262 -11.86 5.77 -0.50
CA ASP A 262 -13.29 6.01 -0.68
C ASP A 262 -13.93 4.99 -1.65
N ALA A 263 -13.74 3.69 -1.38
CA ALA A 263 -14.34 2.62 -2.15
C ALA A 263 -15.63 2.12 -1.49
N PHE A 264 -16.66 1.94 -2.31
CA PHE A 264 -17.95 1.42 -1.87
C PHE A 264 -17.93 -0.09 -1.64
N GLY A 265 -18.53 -0.54 -0.52
CA GLY A 265 -18.74 -1.96 -0.25
C GLY A 265 -17.49 -2.71 0.16
N LYS A 266 -17.73 -3.83 0.84
CA LYS A 266 -16.73 -4.56 1.65
C LYS A 266 -15.48 -5.02 0.87
N TYR A 267 -15.58 -5.24 -0.44
CA TYR A 267 -14.50 -5.84 -1.24
C TYR A 267 -14.06 -4.99 -2.44
N THR A 268 -14.66 -3.83 -2.66
CA THR A 268 -14.40 -3.00 -3.85
C THR A 268 -12.95 -2.51 -3.90
N HIS A 269 -12.36 -2.12 -2.78
CA HIS A 269 -10.95 -1.70 -2.72
C HIS A 269 -9.98 -2.83 -3.12
N PHE A 270 -10.25 -4.09 -2.78
CA PHE A 270 -9.47 -5.24 -3.24
C PHE A 270 -9.73 -5.57 -4.71
N ALA A 271 -10.98 -5.39 -5.18
CA ALA A 271 -11.32 -5.57 -6.58
C ALA A 271 -10.64 -4.50 -7.45
N ASP A 272 -10.58 -3.25 -6.99
CA ASP A 272 -9.88 -2.16 -7.68
C ASP A 272 -8.36 -2.37 -7.68
N ALA A 273 -7.78 -2.86 -6.58
CA ALA A 273 -6.38 -3.28 -6.56
C ALA A 273 -6.09 -4.36 -7.62
N SER A 274 -7.00 -5.34 -7.76
CA SER A 274 -6.89 -6.40 -8.76
C SER A 274 -7.07 -5.87 -10.19
N ARG A 275 -7.94 -4.86 -10.41
CA ARG A 275 -8.10 -4.18 -11.70
C ARG A 275 -6.84 -3.41 -12.09
N MET A 276 -6.25 -2.64 -11.15
CA MET A 276 -4.99 -1.93 -11.38
C MET A 276 -3.87 -2.90 -11.75
N ARG A 277 -3.78 -4.02 -11.04
CA ARG A 277 -2.81 -5.07 -11.35
C ARG A 277 -3.03 -5.64 -12.74
N GLN A 278 -4.25 -6.09 -13.07
CA GLN A 278 -4.59 -6.67 -14.38
C GLN A 278 -4.27 -5.66 -15.50
N TRP A 279 -4.64 -4.40 -15.33
CA TRP A 279 -4.34 -3.34 -16.30
C TRP A 279 -2.83 -3.14 -16.48
N LEU A 280 -2.07 -3.13 -15.39
CA LEU A 280 -0.62 -2.97 -15.48
C LEU A 280 0.04 -4.15 -16.19
N GLU A 281 -0.44 -5.38 -15.97
CA GLU A 281 0.10 -6.61 -16.56
C GLU A 281 -0.34 -6.81 -18.02
N THR A 282 -1.57 -6.40 -18.40
CA THR A 282 -2.18 -6.77 -19.69
C THR A 282 -2.62 -5.58 -20.57
N GLY A 283 -2.59 -4.36 -20.06
CA GLY A 283 -3.12 -3.16 -20.72
C GLY A 283 -4.64 -3.01 -20.63
N ALA A 284 -5.35 -3.96 -20.03
CA ALA A 284 -6.82 -3.96 -19.91
C ALA A 284 -7.25 -4.43 -18.51
N ALA A 285 -8.44 -4.02 -18.08
CA ALA A 285 -9.03 -4.47 -16.82
C ALA A 285 -10.54 -4.73 -16.99
N LYS A 286 -11.08 -5.64 -16.17
CA LYS A 286 -12.53 -5.86 -16.10
C LYS A 286 -13.23 -4.59 -15.60
N PRO A 287 -14.42 -4.23 -16.13
CA PRO A 287 -15.16 -3.05 -15.67
C PRO A 287 -15.57 -3.19 -14.20
N ALA A 288 -15.69 -2.06 -13.52
CA ALA A 288 -16.24 -2.02 -12.17
C ALA A 288 -17.77 -2.24 -12.22
N PRO A 289 -18.39 -2.86 -11.17
CA PRO A 289 -19.83 -3.04 -11.12
C PRO A 289 -20.59 -1.70 -11.17
N ALA A 290 -21.73 -1.66 -11.88
CA ALA A 290 -22.52 -0.45 -12.05
C ALA A 290 -22.91 0.21 -10.72
N VAL A 291 -23.33 -0.58 -9.72
CA VAL A 291 -23.69 -0.08 -8.39
C VAL A 291 -22.54 0.64 -7.69
N ALA A 292 -21.30 0.16 -7.86
CA ALA A 292 -20.13 0.79 -7.28
C ALA A 292 -19.74 2.08 -8.03
N MET A 293 -19.98 2.13 -9.33
CA MET A 293 -19.78 3.35 -10.14
C MET A 293 -20.83 4.43 -9.81
N GLN A 294 -22.08 4.03 -9.57
CA GLN A 294 -23.12 4.94 -9.11
C GLN A 294 -22.76 5.58 -7.76
N TYR A 295 -22.34 4.78 -6.78
CA TYR A 295 -21.88 5.29 -5.48
C TYR A 295 -20.75 6.32 -5.65
N LYS A 296 -19.76 6.01 -6.50
CA LYS A 296 -18.67 6.94 -6.79
C LYS A 296 -19.19 8.28 -7.31
N ALA A 297 -20.12 8.26 -8.25
CA ALA A 297 -20.71 9.48 -8.82
C ALA A 297 -21.48 10.29 -7.76
N GLU A 298 -22.26 9.64 -6.89
CA GLU A 298 -22.99 10.28 -5.80
C GLU A 298 -22.04 10.95 -4.78
N ARG A 299 -20.95 10.28 -4.41
CA ARG A 299 -19.94 10.83 -3.49
C ARG A 299 -19.21 12.03 -4.09
N GLN A 300 -18.89 11.99 -5.37
CA GLN A 300 -18.24 13.10 -6.07
C GLN A 300 -19.16 14.31 -6.15
N ASN A 301 -20.46 14.11 -6.44
CA ASN A 301 -21.45 15.19 -6.48
C ASN A 301 -21.66 15.83 -5.09
N LYS A 302 -21.79 15.03 -4.03
CA LYS A 302 -21.88 15.56 -2.66
C LYS A 302 -20.65 16.37 -2.25
N GLY A 303 -19.45 15.93 -2.62
CA GLY A 303 -18.21 16.65 -2.34
C GLY A 303 -18.12 17.98 -3.08
N ARG A 304 -18.69 18.09 -4.30
CA ARG A 304 -18.73 19.33 -5.08
C ARG A 304 -19.74 20.33 -4.47
N LEU A 305 -20.93 19.86 -4.08
CA LEU A 305 -21.96 20.69 -3.44
C LEU A 305 -21.57 21.20 -2.04
N ALA A 306 -20.65 20.52 -1.35
CA ALA A 306 -20.14 20.96 -0.05
C ALA A 306 -18.96 21.95 -0.16
N ALA A 307 -18.42 22.14 -1.36
CA ALA A 307 -17.32 23.06 -1.65
C ALA A 307 -17.79 24.39 -2.29
N GLU A 308 -19.05 24.44 -2.74
CA GLU A 308 -19.79 25.64 -3.19
C GLU A 308 -20.50 26.28 -1.99
#